data_360818f98f66ec68c53933c6a58fd286
#
_entry.id   360818f98f66ec68c53933c6a58fd286
#
_cell.length_a   1.000
_cell.length_b   1.000
_cell.length_c   1.000
_cell.angle_alpha   90.00
_cell.angle_beta   90.00
_cell.angle_gamma   90.00
#
_symmetry.space_group_name_H-M   'P 1'
#
loop_
_entity.id
_entity.type
_entity.pdbx_description
1 polymer ?
#
loop_
_entity_poly.entity_id
_entity_poly.type
_entity_poly.pdbx_seq_one_letter_code
_entity_poly.pdbx_strand_id
1 'polypeptide(L)'
;MEIILEKVEISQKDILFRLLQYSLFEESLNDQNEMNNEAIFEYEWFENYFIDTDREAYFIREKRTNKLLGFAMINTYVQRVNSGHSIAEFMVIPKYRRNQVGKNAAIQCFEKHKGNWEIYPSYDSEQAYQFWENVVREYTDGNYHLDQAVFVFCKE
;
A
#
# COMPACT_ATOMS: atom_id res chain seq x y z
N MET A 1 -9.72 -0.84 17.00
CA MET A 1 -10.58 -0.83 15.80
C MET A 1 -10.21 -2.01 14.92
N GLU A 2 -11.15 -2.88 14.67
CA GLU A 2 -10.92 -4.04 13.81
C GLU A 2 -11.19 -3.66 12.37
N ILE A 3 -10.29 -4.06 11.46
CA ILE A 3 -10.38 -3.68 10.04
C ILE A 3 -10.41 -4.92 9.16
N ILE A 4 -10.93 -4.74 7.96
CA ILE A 4 -10.90 -5.76 6.92
C ILE A 4 -10.37 -5.14 5.62
N LEU A 5 -9.81 -5.99 4.76
CA LEU A 5 -9.46 -5.63 3.40
C LEU A 5 -10.57 -6.13 2.47
N GLU A 6 -11.18 -5.21 1.75
CA GLU A 6 -12.24 -5.53 0.79
C GLU A 6 -11.69 -5.33 -0.62
N LYS A 7 -11.73 -6.37 -1.44
CA LYS A 7 -11.22 -6.24 -2.80
C LYS A 7 -12.02 -5.22 -3.59
N VAL A 8 -11.32 -4.32 -4.28
CA VAL A 8 -11.97 -3.30 -5.10
C VAL A 8 -12.46 -3.93 -6.39
N GLU A 9 -13.76 -3.79 -6.66
CA GLU A 9 -14.34 -4.26 -7.91
C GLU A 9 -14.22 -3.17 -8.97
N ILE A 10 -14.26 -3.57 -10.25
CA ILE A 10 -14.12 -2.61 -11.35
C ILE A 10 -15.21 -1.51 -11.30
N SER A 11 -16.39 -1.85 -10.80
CA SER A 11 -17.48 -0.87 -10.62
C SER A 11 -17.15 0.20 -9.58
N GLN A 12 -16.12 -0.03 -8.76
CA GLN A 12 -15.70 0.89 -7.70
C GLN A 12 -14.38 1.60 -8.04
N LYS A 13 -13.91 1.46 -9.27
CA LYS A 13 -12.59 2.01 -9.64
C LYS A 13 -12.50 3.52 -9.44
N ASP A 14 -13.61 4.25 -9.62
CA ASP A 14 -13.60 5.70 -9.44
C ASP A 14 -13.37 6.10 -7.97
N ILE A 15 -13.87 5.29 -7.05
CA ILE A 15 -13.63 5.52 -5.61
C ILE A 15 -12.15 5.32 -5.31
N LEU A 16 -11.57 4.25 -5.82
CA LEU A 16 -10.14 3.99 -5.64
C LEU A 16 -9.31 5.10 -6.28
N PHE A 17 -9.68 5.54 -7.48
CA PHE A 17 -8.94 6.59 -8.17
C PHE A 17 -8.90 7.89 -7.35
N ARG A 18 -10.02 8.26 -6.73
CA ARG A 18 -10.06 9.45 -5.87
C ARG A 18 -9.18 9.30 -4.64
N LEU A 19 -9.20 8.14 -3.99
CA LEU A 19 -8.32 7.88 -2.85
C LEU A 19 -6.86 7.95 -3.27
N LEU A 20 -6.54 7.37 -4.42
CA LEU A 20 -5.19 7.41 -4.97
C LEU A 20 -4.73 8.85 -5.21
N GLN A 21 -5.63 9.71 -5.73
CA GLN A 21 -5.30 11.12 -5.94
C GLN A 21 -4.90 11.80 -4.64
N TYR A 22 -5.61 11.54 -3.55
CA TYR A 22 -5.24 12.12 -2.25
C TYR A 22 -3.86 11.65 -1.81
N SER A 23 -3.56 10.38 -2.02
CA SER A 23 -2.26 9.81 -1.67
C SER A 23 -1.13 10.44 -2.50
N LEU A 24 -1.33 10.54 -3.81
CA LEU A 24 -0.35 11.14 -4.70
C LEU A 24 -0.15 12.62 -4.43
N PHE A 25 -1.21 13.33 -4.05
CA PHE A 25 -1.13 14.73 -3.66
C PHE A 25 -0.25 14.89 -2.42
N GLU A 26 -0.48 14.06 -1.40
CA GLU A 26 0.32 14.08 -0.17
C GLU A 26 1.79 13.76 -0.45
N GLU A 27 2.05 12.75 -1.29
CA GLU A 27 3.41 12.35 -1.65
C GLU A 27 4.15 13.40 -2.47
N SER A 28 3.43 14.26 -3.20
CA SER A 28 4.04 15.25 -4.06
C SER A 28 4.88 16.30 -3.30
N LEU A 29 4.73 16.33 -1.97
CA LEU A 29 5.60 17.15 -1.14
C LEU A 29 7.07 16.73 -1.29
N ASN A 30 7.31 15.45 -1.48
CA ASN A 30 8.67 14.88 -1.45
C ASN A 30 9.14 14.30 -2.78
N ASP A 31 8.24 13.91 -3.66
CA ASP A 31 8.62 13.30 -4.93
C ASP A 31 8.56 14.34 -6.08
N GLN A 32 8.77 13.87 -7.31
CA GLN A 32 8.81 14.74 -8.47
C GLN A 32 7.52 14.69 -9.29
N ASN A 33 6.48 14.09 -8.78
CA ASN A 33 5.23 13.95 -9.50
C ASN A 33 4.48 15.26 -9.58
N GLU A 34 3.89 15.53 -10.72
CA GLU A 34 3.15 16.77 -10.97
C GLU A 34 1.76 16.46 -11.49
N MET A 35 0.81 17.30 -11.14
CA MET A 35 -0.53 17.23 -11.69
C MET A 35 -0.51 17.65 -13.16
N ASN A 36 -1.44 17.09 -13.94
CA ASN A 36 -1.69 17.57 -15.28
C ASN A 36 -2.59 18.83 -15.22
N ASN A 37 -2.97 19.37 -16.38
CA ASN A 37 -3.77 20.58 -16.44
C ASN A 37 -5.21 20.41 -15.97
N GLU A 38 -5.62 19.20 -15.71
CA GLU A 38 -6.95 18.89 -15.15
C GLU A 38 -6.87 18.63 -13.65
N ALA A 39 -5.72 18.95 -13.03
CA ALA A 39 -5.46 18.76 -11.61
C ALA A 39 -5.53 17.29 -11.20
N ILE A 40 -5.07 16.42 -12.07
CA ILE A 40 -5.04 14.96 -11.83
C ILE A 40 -3.59 14.48 -11.90
N PHE A 41 -3.20 13.63 -10.94
CA PHE A 41 -1.96 12.88 -11.01
C PHE A 41 -2.25 11.61 -11.81
N GLU A 42 -1.69 11.53 -13.01
CA GLU A 42 -1.85 10.36 -13.86
C GLU A 42 -1.11 9.19 -13.22
N TYR A 43 -1.69 7.98 -13.34
CA TYR A 43 -1.11 6.78 -12.74
C TYR A 43 -1.09 5.68 -13.78
N GLU A 44 0.11 5.36 -14.24
CA GLU A 44 0.33 4.30 -15.21
C GLU A 44 -0.11 2.97 -14.60
N TRP A 45 -0.74 2.11 -15.40
CA TRP A 45 -1.20 0.79 -14.99
C TRP A 45 -2.39 0.77 -14.05
N PHE A 46 -3.07 1.93 -13.81
CA PHE A 46 -4.22 1.96 -12.90
C PHE A 46 -5.30 0.97 -13.33
N GLU A 47 -5.69 0.99 -14.60
CA GLU A 47 -6.74 0.10 -15.11
C GLU A 47 -6.34 -1.37 -14.99
N ASN A 48 -5.04 -1.65 -15.02
CA ASN A 48 -4.53 -3.02 -14.94
C ASN A 48 -4.78 -3.66 -13.57
N TYR A 49 -5.06 -2.87 -12.53
CA TYR A 49 -5.40 -3.40 -11.22
C TYR A 49 -6.73 -4.13 -11.21
N PHE A 50 -7.54 -3.96 -12.28
CA PHE A 50 -8.84 -4.63 -12.41
C PHE A 50 -8.84 -5.71 -13.48
N ILE A 51 -7.77 -5.86 -14.24
CA ILE A 51 -7.67 -6.76 -15.39
C ILE A 51 -6.62 -7.84 -15.17
N ASP A 52 -5.43 -7.45 -14.68
CA ASP A 52 -4.28 -8.35 -14.56
C ASP A 52 -4.39 -9.21 -13.31
N THR A 53 -3.88 -10.43 -13.39
CA THR A 53 -3.78 -11.30 -12.22
C THR A 53 -2.62 -10.91 -11.31
N ASP A 54 -1.68 -10.08 -11.82
CA ASP A 54 -0.48 -9.67 -11.09
C ASP A 54 -0.68 -8.39 -10.27
N ARG A 55 -1.87 -7.81 -10.34
CA ARG A 55 -2.19 -6.57 -9.65
C ARG A 55 -3.54 -6.67 -8.98
N GLU A 56 -3.63 -6.17 -7.77
CA GLU A 56 -4.90 -6.15 -7.03
C GLU A 56 -4.96 -4.96 -6.10
N ALA A 57 -6.17 -4.54 -5.79
CA ALA A 57 -6.40 -3.39 -4.93
C ALA A 57 -7.46 -3.71 -3.89
N TYR A 58 -7.29 -3.12 -2.72
CA TYR A 58 -8.18 -3.33 -1.57
C TYR A 58 -8.55 -2.00 -0.94
N PHE A 59 -9.81 -1.88 -0.53
CA PHE A 59 -10.20 -0.86 0.42
C PHE A 59 -9.90 -1.36 1.83
N ILE A 60 -9.45 -0.45 2.68
CA ILE A 60 -9.32 -0.73 4.10
C ILE A 60 -10.61 -0.22 4.75
N ARG A 61 -11.37 -1.11 5.38
CA ARG A 61 -12.66 -0.74 5.98
C ARG A 61 -12.71 -1.14 7.45
N GLU A 62 -13.46 -0.38 8.22
CA GLU A 62 -13.77 -0.80 9.58
C GLU A 62 -14.76 -1.96 9.51
N LYS A 63 -14.46 -3.05 10.19
CA LYS A 63 -15.25 -4.28 10.09
C LYS A 63 -16.69 -4.09 10.53
N ARG A 64 -16.90 -3.38 11.65
CA ARG A 64 -18.23 -3.23 12.23
C ARG A 64 -19.13 -2.29 11.45
N THR A 65 -18.61 -1.15 11.03
CA THR A 65 -19.41 -0.09 10.39
C THR A 65 -19.29 -0.05 8.89
N ASN A 66 -18.32 -0.78 8.32
CA ASN A 66 -17.95 -0.76 6.91
C ASN A 66 -17.44 0.61 6.44
N LYS A 67 -17.00 1.44 7.37
CA LYS A 67 -16.47 2.76 7.05
C LYS A 67 -15.16 2.65 6.26
N LEU A 68 -15.00 3.50 5.25
CA LEU A 68 -13.81 3.54 4.43
C LEU A 68 -12.69 4.24 5.19
N LEU A 69 -11.56 3.55 5.37
CA LEU A 69 -10.42 4.04 6.14
C LEU A 69 -9.17 4.29 5.29
N GLY A 70 -9.09 3.70 4.10
CA GLY A 70 -7.93 3.83 3.24
C GLY A 70 -7.92 2.79 2.14
N PHE A 71 -6.74 2.57 1.56
CA PHE A 71 -6.60 1.58 0.49
C PHE A 71 -5.18 1.02 0.42
N ALA A 72 -5.04 -0.10 -0.27
CA ALA A 72 -3.75 -0.71 -0.58
C ALA A 72 -3.78 -1.26 -2.01
N MET A 73 -2.70 -1.07 -2.74
CA MET A 73 -2.52 -1.62 -4.08
C MET A 73 -1.29 -2.52 -4.06
N ILE A 74 -1.46 -3.77 -4.48
CA ILE A 74 -0.45 -4.82 -4.39
C ILE A 74 -0.12 -5.32 -5.79
N ASN A 75 1.15 -5.61 -6.05
CA ASN A 75 1.56 -6.23 -7.30
C ASN A 75 2.66 -7.27 -7.08
N THR A 76 3.06 -7.95 -8.16
CA THR A 76 4.09 -8.98 -8.12
C THR A 76 5.41 -8.52 -8.75
N TYR A 77 5.60 -7.22 -8.95
CA TYR A 77 6.77 -6.68 -9.65
C TYR A 77 7.90 -6.42 -8.65
N VAL A 78 8.59 -7.50 -8.30
CA VAL A 78 9.71 -7.46 -7.37
C VAL A 78 11.02 -7.43 -8.14
N GLN A 79 12.07 -6.86 -7.54
CA GLN A 79 13.35 -6.64 -8.19
C GLN A 79 14.51 -7.34 -7.50
N ARG A 80 14.39 -7.67 -6.22
CA ARG A 80 15.47 -8.25 -5.43
C ARG A 80 15.34 -9.75 -5.21
N VAL A 81 14.15 -10.28 -5.47
CA VAL A 81 13.88 -11.72 -5.37
C VAL A 81 13.27 -12.19 -6.68
N ASN A 82 13.26 -13.50 -6.91
CA ASN A 82 12.76 -14.06 -8.18
C ASN A 82 11.27 -13.93 -8.33
N SER A 83 10.54 -14.06 -7.23
CA SER A 83 9.09 -13.92 -7.23
C SER A 83 8.63 -13.48 -5.85
N GLY A 84 7.51 -12.79 -5.80
CA GLY A 84 6.97 -12.28 -4.55
C GLY A 84 5.98 -11.17 -4.79
N HIS A 85 5.74 -10.37 -3.76
CA HIS A 85 4.77 -9.28 -3.80
C HIS A 85 5.37 -7.99 -3.27
N SER A 86 4.79 -6.89 -3.69
CA SER A 86 5.13 -5.56 -3.20
C SER A 86 3.85 -4.75 -3.04
N ILE A 87 3.89 -3.77 -2.15
CA ILE A 87 2.80 -2.80 -2.01
C ILE A 87 3.18 -1.58 -2.83
N ALA A 88 2.41 -1.33 -3.90
CA ALA A 88 2.67 -0.22 -4.80
C ALA A 88 2.21 1.11 -4.21
N GLU A 89 1.01 1.11 -3.58
CA GLU A 89 0.42 2.29 -2.96
C GLU A 89 -0.30 1.86 -1.69
N PHE A 90 -0.25 2.73 -0.69
CA PHE A 90 -0.84 2.42 0.61
C PHE A 90 -1.13 3.72 1.33
N MET A 91 -2.38 3.90 1.76
CA MET A 91 -2.75 5.10 2.50
C MET A 91 -3.85 4.80 3.50
N VAL A 92 -3.69 5.33 4.70
CA VAL A 92 -4.78 5.43 5.68
C VAL A 92 -5.20 6.90 5.69
N ILE A 93 -6.50 7.14 5.61
CA ILE A 93 -7.05 8.50 5.67
C ILE A 93 -6.54 9.16 6.96
N PRO A 94 -6.02 10.39 6.91
CA PRO A 94 -5.33 11.00 8.06
C PRO A 94 -6.08 10.93 9.39
N LYS A 95 -7.39 11.10 9.35
CA LYS A 95 -8.22 11.05 10.56
C LYS A 95 -8.07 9.75 11.32
N TYR A 96 -7.79 8.65 10.62
CA TYR A 96 -7.75 7.31 11.22
C TYR A 96 -6.35 6.80 11.48
N ARG A 97 -5.33 7.64 11.26
CA ARG A 97 -3.95 7.27 11.56
C ARG A 97 -3.74 7.20 13.06
N ARG A 98 -2.69 6.46 13.48
CA ARG A 98 -2.30 6.28 14.88
C ARG A 98 -3.27 5.44 15.72
N ASN A 99 -4.19 4.72 15.06
CA ASN A 99 -5.10 3.79 15.71
C ASN A 99 -4.80 2.34 15.30
N GLN A 100 -3.56 2.06 14.92
CA GLN A 100 -3.12 0.74 14.48
C GLN A 100 -3.76 0.29 13.17
N VAL A 101 -4.52 1.15 12.50
CA VAL A 101 -5.20 0.81 11.23
C VAL A 101 -4.17 0.46 10.17
N GLY A 102 -3.16 1.29 10.00
CA GLY A 102 -2.12 1.06 8.99
C GLY A 102 -1.36 -0.24 9.24
N LYS A 103 -0.93 -0.47 10.47
CA LYS A 103 -0.21 -1.69 10.82
C LYS A 103 -1.06 -2.92 10.54
N ASN A 104 -2.30 -2.92 11.02
CA ASN A 104 -3.18 -4.09 10.85
C ASN A 104 -3.49 -4.34 9.37
N ALA A 105 -3.69 -3.27 8.60
CA ALA A 105 -3.94 -3.41 7.17
C ALA A 105 -2.72 -3.96 6.43
N ALA A 106 -1.53 -3.47 6.75
CA ALA A 106 -0.30 -3.96 6.13
C ALA A 106 -0.09 -5.44 6.43
N ILE A 107 -0.28 -5.85 7.68
CA ILE A 107 -0.14 -7.25 8.05
C ILE A 107 -1.16 -8.12 7.31
N GLN A 108 -2.40 -7.65 7.17
CA GLN A 108 -3.38 -8.39 6.39
C GLN A 108 -2.99 -8.52 4.92
N CYS A 109 -2.36 -7.50 4.36
CA CYS A 109 -1.81 -7.61 3.01
C CYS A 109 -0.76 -8.72 2.92
N PHE A 110 0.18 -8.74 3.87
CA PHE A 110 1.21 -9.77 3.89
C PHE A 110 0.62 -11.17 4.04
N GLU A 111 -0.41 -11.30 4.87
CA GLU A 111 -1.05 -12.60 5.10
C GLU A 111 -1.83 -13.11 3.90
N LYS A 112 -2.20 -12.24 2.97
CA LYS A 112 -2.87 -12.67 1.74
C LYS A 112 -1.94 -13.40 0.79
N HIS A 113 -0.65 -13.07 0.84
CA HIS A 113 0.36 -13.65 -0.07
C HIS A 113 1.63 -13.94 0.73
N LYS A 114 1.62 -15.02 1.48
CA LYS A 114 2.80 -15.42 2.24
C LYS A 114 3.96 -15.74 1.31
N GLY A 115 5.16 -15.55 1.80
CA GLY A 115 6.37 -15.73 1.03
C GLY A 115 7.17 -14.43 0.96
N ASN A 116 7.72 -14.14 -0.22
CA ASN A 116 8.62 -13.01 -0.41
C ASN A 116 7.87 -11.69 -0.58
N TRP A 117 8.38 -10.66 0.11
CA TRP A 117 7.89 -9.29 0.00
C TRP A 117 9.02 -8.30 -0.13
N GLU A 118 8.78 -7.26 -0.90
CA GLU A 118 9.65 -6.09 -1.00
C GLU A 118 8.80 -4.86 -0.73
N ILE A 119 9.22 -4.06 0.24
CA ILE A 119 8.49 -2.84 0.63
C ILE A 119 9.36 -1.63 0.31
N TYR A 120 8.79 -0.73 -0.47
CA TYR A 120 9.43 0.51 -0.93
C TYR A 120 8.74 1.70 -0.25
N PRO A 121 9.30 2.24 0.84
CA PRO A 121 8.68 3.42 1.47
C PRO A 121 8.63 4.60 0.50
N SER A 122 7.65 5.47 0.71
CA SER A 122 7.50 6.68 -0.11
C SER A 122 8.79 7.49 -0.12
N TYR A 123 9.14 8.00 -1.30
CA TYR A 123 10.41 8.70 -1.52
C TYR A 123 10.60 9.86 -0.54
N ASP A 124 11.79 9.90 0.07
CA ASP A 124 12.21 10.97 0.98
C ASP A 124 11.24 11.27 2.13
N SER A 125 10.48 10.27 2.55
CA SER A 125 9.55 10.40 3.67
C SER A 125 10.06 9.61 4.87
N GLU A 126 10.58 10.32 5.86
CA GLU A 126 11.04 9.71 7.12
C GLU A 126 9.87 9.04 7.83
N GLN A 127 8.70 9.66 7.78
CA GLN A 127 7.50 9.11 8.43
C GLN A 127 7.08 7.78 7.81
N ALA A 128 7.10 7.69 6.47
CA ALA A 128 6.79 6.46 5.78
C ALA A 128 7.82 5.38 6.09
N TYR A 129 9.10 5.74 6.09
CA TYR A 129 10.18 4.81 6.41
C TYR A 129 9.99 4.23 7.81
N GLN A 130 9.74 5.07 8.80
CA GLN A 130 9.55 4.61 10.18
C GLN A 130 8.32 3.72 10.32
N PHE A 131 7.24 4.06 9.63
CA PHE A 131 6.05 3.24 9.64
C PHE A 131 6.36 1.83 9.13
N TRP A 132 6.98 1.74 7.95
CA TRP A 132 7.26 0.44 7.35
C TRP A 132 8.29 -0.36 8.14
N GLU A 133 9.32 0.31 8.69
CA GLU A 133 10.29 -0.36 9.52
C GLU A 133 9.63 -1.02 10.73
N ASN A 134 8.76 -0.29 11.41
CA ASN A 134 8.07 -0.82 12.58
C ASN A 134 7.17 -2.00 12.24
N VAL A 135 6.42 -1.88 11.13
CA VAL A 135 5.49 -2.94 10.71
C VAL A 135 6.26 -4.19 10.30
N VAL A 136 7.28 -4.05 9.47
CA VAL A 136 8.06 -5.19 8.97
C VAL A 136 8.80 -5.86 10.12
N ARG A 137 9.41 -5.07 11.02
CA ARG A 137 10.12 -5.63 12.17
C ARG A 137 9.17 -6.45 13.05
N GLU A 138 8.00 -5.92 13.36
CA GLU A 138 7.04 -6.64 14.20
C GLU A 138 6.55 -7.91 13.51
N TYR A 139 6.17 -7.81 12.23
CA TYR A 139 5.63 -8.94 11.50
C TYR A 139 6.63 -10.09 11.35
N THR A 140 7.92 -9.77 11.19
CA THR A 140 8.96 -10.76 10.92
C THR A 140 9.80 -11.10 12.16
N ASP A 141 9.49 -10.54 13.32
CA ASP A 141 10.33 -10.65 14.53
C ASP A 141 11.79 -10.24 14.24
N GLY A 142 11.94 -9.20 13.41
CA GLY A 142 13.26 -8.70 13.04
C GLY A 142 13.96 -9.49 11.94
N ASN A 143 13.31 -10.50 11.39
CA ASN A 143 13.92 -11.35 10.36
C ASN A 143 13.67 -10.78 8.97
N TYR A 144 14.27 -9.65 8.70
CA TYR A 144 14.24 -8.99 7.40
C TYR A 144 15.59 -8.37 7.12
N HIS A 145 15.85 -8.00 5.88
CA HIS A 145 17.03 -7.21 5.57
C HIS A 145 16.65 -5.97 4.77
N LEU A 146 17.55 -5.00 4.81
CA LEU A 146 17.38 -3.72 4.16
C LEU A 146 18.37 -3.62 3.00
N ASP A 147 17.86 -3.36 1.81
CA ASP A 147 18.67 -3.21 0.60
C ASP A 147 18.32 -1.91 -0.07
N GLN A 148 19.21 -0.90 0.06
CA GLN A 148 19.00 0.43 -0.50
C GLN A 148 17.63 1.02 -0.13
N ALA A 149 17.33 0.99 1.17
CA ALA A 149 16.08 1.48 1.75
C ALA A 149 14.82 0.67 1.35
N VAL A 150 15.02 -0.53 0.80
CA VAL A 150 13.93 -1.45 0.51
C VAL A 150 13.93 -2.55 1.55
N PHE A 151 12.79 -2.78 2.20
CA PHE A 151 12.64 -3.86 3.17
C PHE A 151 12.33 -5.15 2.44
N VAL A 152 13.17 -6.17 2.63
CA VAL A 152 13.04 -7.47 1.96
C VAL A 152 12.88 -8.55 3.02
N PHE A 153 11.84 -9.36 2.90
CA PHE A 153 11.61 -10.46 3.83
C PHE A 153 10.84 -11.59 3.17
N CYS A 154 10.90 -12.75 3.81
CA CYS A 154 10.12 -13.92 3.40
C CYS A 154 9.48 -14.51 4.65
N LYS A 155 8.17 -14.67 4.64
CA LYS A 155 7.45 -15.29 5.76
C LYS A 155 6.47 -16.31 5.22
N GLU A 156 6.61 -17.54 5.65
CA GLU A 156 5.78 -18.67 5.21
C GLU A 156 4.68 -19.02 6.19
#